data_d6b043e51a49af2bcdcf88a16fd79d57
#
_entry.id   d6b043e51a49af2bcdcf88a16fd79d57
#
_cell.length_a   1.000
_cell.length_b   1.000
_cell.length_c   1.000
_cell.angle_alpha   90.00
_cell.angle_beta   90.00
_cell.angle_gamma   90.00
#
_symmetry.space_group_name_H-M   'P 1'
#
loop_
_entity.id
_entity.type
_entity.pdbx_description
1 polymer ?
#
loop_
_entity_poly.entity_id
_entity_poly.type
_entity_poly.pdbx_seq_one_letter_code
_entity_poly.pdbx_strand_id
1 'polypeptide(L)'
;ASDVYKRQAYMLDDDIASAGVTMDDVIRMLETMSPNVPSSFNAQSVRMVVLAGEDHRRFWAIVEDILRRKVGDEQRFRKTEIKLRNFAKAAGTILFYEIDSSAASLAEQYPSYADAFPVWAEHGNAMMQFAVWTAMYDLGLGANIQHYNPIVDDAVREEFGILEGYRLVAQLVFGRIAGESERKDK
;
A
#
# COMPACT_ATOMS: atom_id res chain seq x y z
N ALA A 1 -18.39 4.88 17.28
CA ALA A 1 -17.24 5.68 16.82
C ALA A 1 -15.95 5.10 17.38
N SER A 2 -15.91 3.80 17.44
CA SER A 2 -14.75 3.11 17.96
C SER A 2 -13.78 2.85 16.85
N ASP A 3 -12.57 3.26 17.04
CA ASP A 3 -11.38 2.50 16.69
C ASP A 3 -10.85 2.56 15.26
N VAL A 4 -11.04 3.66 14.53
CA VAL A 4 -10.19 3.96 13.36
C VAL A 4 -8.70 3.91 13.78
N TYR A 5 -8.39 4.24 15.02
CA TYR A 5 -7.06 4.11 15.61
C TYR A 5 -6.55 2.68 15.73
N LYS A 6 -7.42 1.71 15.96
CA LYS A 6 -7.04 0.31 16.11
C LYS A 6 -6.76 -0.37 14.75
N ARG A 7 -7.16 0.25 13.65
CA ARG A 7 -6.88 -0.29 12.31
C ARG A 7 -5.44 -0.07 11.87
N GLN A 8 -4.76 0.94 12.41
CA GLN A 8 -3.37 1.21 12.10
C GLN A 8 -2.45 0.45 13.07
N ALA A 9 -1.92 -0.69 12.63
CA ALA A 9 -1.02 -1.52 13.40
C ALA A 9 0.41 -1.44 12.84
N TYR A 10 1.37 -1.15 13.70
CA TYR A 10 2.78 -1.04 13.33
C TYR A 10 3.62 -2.23 13.79
N MET A 11 3.12 -3.01 14.72
CA MET A 11 3.76 -4.24 15.18
C MET A 11 3.05 -5.42 14.53
N LEU A 12 3.56 -5.83 13.38
CA LEU A 12 3.02 -6.89 12.55
C LEU A 12 4.04 -8.02 12.43
N ASP A 13 3.56 -9.25 12.30
CA ASP A 13 4.36 -10.40 11.92
C ASP A 13 3.73 -11.18 10.76
N ASP A 14 4.42 -12.20 10.28
CA ASP A 14 4.05 -12.98 9.11
C ASP A 14 3.16 -14.20 9.42
N ASP A 15 2.85 -14.46 10.70
CA ASP A 15 2.05 -15.60 11.13
C ASP A 15 0.54 -15.34 10.98
N ILE A 16 0.08 -15.03 9.77
CA ILE A 16 -1.36 -14.83 9.48
C ILE A 16 -2.16 -16.12 9.63
N ALA A 17 -1.50 -17.27 9.52
CA ALA A 17 -2.15 -18.58 9.68
C ALA A 17 -2.72 -18.76 11.09
N SER A 18 -2.07 -18.22 12.13
CA SER A 18 -2.61 -18.26 13.50
C SER A 18 -3.86 -17.41 13.68
N ALA A 19 -4.12 -16.43 12.79
CA ALA A 19 -5.37 -15.70 12.70
C ALA A 19 -6.43 -16.43 11.86
N GLY A 20 -6.13 -17.62 11.34
CA GLY A 20 -7.02 -18.39 10.47
C GLY A 20 -7.10 -17.86 9.04
N VAL A 21 -6.13 -17.06 8.61
CA VAL A 21 -6.08 -16.41 7.29
C VAL A 21 -4.94 -16.98 6.47
N THR A 22 -5.19 -17.20 5.19
CA THR A 22 -4.17 -17.57 4.21
C THR A 22 -3.88 -16.42 3.25
N MET A 23 -2.76 -16.46 2.53
CA MET A 23 -2.47 -15.48 1.47
C MET A 23 -3.52 -15.55 0.35
N ASP A 24 -4.07 -16.72 0.06
CA ASP A 24 -5.15 -16.89 -0.91
C ASP A 24 -6.44 -16.19 -0.48
N ASP A 25 -6.72 -16.09 0.83
CA ASP A 25 -7.86 -15.33 1.35
C ASP A 25 -7.65 -13.82 1.10
N VAL A 26 -6.43 -13.34 1.31
CA VAL A 26 -6.06 -11.95 1.00
C VAL A 26 -6.21 -11.67 -0.49
N ILE A 27 -5.71 -12.53 -1.36
CA ILE A 27 -5.81 -12.36 -2.81
C ILE A 27 -7.28 -12.36 -3.26
N ARG A 28 -8.09 -13.31 -2.81
CA ARG A 28 -9.54 -13.35 -3.13
C ARG A 28 -10.28 -12.11 -2.66
N MET A 29 -9.94 -11.59 -1.50
CA MET A 29 -10.51 -10.34 -1.00
C MET A 29 -10.17 -9.17 -1.94
N LEU A 30 -8.93 -9.04 -2.38
CA LEU A 30 -8.50 -7.99 -3.30
C LEU A 30 -9.15 -8.12 -4.68
N GLU A 31 -9.25 -9.33 -5.21
CA GLU A 31 -9.95 -9.62 -6.47
C GLU A 31 -11.44 -9.24 -6.40
N THR A 32 -12.07 -9.49 -5.26
CA THR A 32 -13.47 -9.08 -5.03
C THR A 32 -13.61 -7.56 -4.96
N MET A 33 -12.66 -6.87 -4.32
CA MET A 33 -12.73 -5.42 -4.15
C MET A 33 -12.44 -4.64 -5.41
N SER A 34 -11.49 -5.11 -6.21
CA SER A 34 -11.00 -4.41 -7.40
C SER A 34 -12.13 -3.91 -8.32
N PRO A 35 -13.15 -4.72 -8.69
CA PRO A 35 -14.26 -4.25 -9.52
C PRO A 35 -15.37 -3.54 -8.73
N ASN A 36 -15.41 -3.66 -7.39
CA ASN A 36 -16.54 -3.24 -6.59
C ASN A 36 -16.35 -1.89 -5.86
N VAL A 37 -15.10 -1.40 -5.78
CA VAL A 37 -14.84 -0.06 -5.23
C VAL A 37 -15.14 0.99 -6.31
N PRO A 38 -16.01 1.98 -6.00
CA PRO A 38 -16.40 3.00 -6.98
C PRO A 38 -15.21 3.83 -7.47
N SER A 39 -15.27 4.24 -8.73
CA SER A 39 -14.36 5.22 -9.33
C SER A 39 -15.12 6.17 -10.24
N SER A 40 -14.63 7.39 -10.41
CA SER A 40 -15.26 8.38 -11.28
C SER A 40 -15.35 7.85 -12.71
N PHE A 41 -16.54 7.97 -13.30
CA PHE A 41 -16.84 7.44 -14.65
C PHE A 41 -16.49 5.94 -14.82
N ASN A 42 -16.46 5.20 -13.72
CA ASN A 42 -16.06 3.80 -13.70
C ASN A 42 -14.66 3.57 -14.33
N ALA A 43 -13.73 4.48 -14.07
CA ALA A 43 -12.39 4.46 -14.65
C ALA A 43 -11.59 3.19 -14.31
N GLN A 44 -11.83 2.63 -13.12
CA GLN A 44 -11.16 1.40 -12.63
C GLN A 44 -9.64 1.42 -12.88
N SER A 45 -9.01 2.57 -12.63
CA SER A 45 -7.61 2.85 -12.95
C SER A 45 -6.61 2.32 -11.93
N VAL A 46 -7.10 1.90 -10.75
CA VAL A 46 -6.23 1.39 -9.69
C VAL A 46 -5.73 -0.02 -10.02
N ARG A 47 -4.45 -0.25 -9.78
CA ARG A 47 -3.84 -1.60 -9.80
C ARG A 47 -3.20 -1.89 -8.48
N MET A 48 -3.26 -3.14 -8.07
CA MET A 48 -2.65 -3.62 -6.84
C MET A 48 -1.64 -4.72 -7.15
N VAL A 49 -0.46 -4.62 -6.58
CA VAL A 49 0.57 -5.66 -6.62
C VAL A 49 0.80 -6.15 -5.21
N VAL A 50 0.65 -7.46 -4.99
CA VAL A 50 0.84 -8.09 -3.68
C VAL A 50 2.25 -8.66 -3.61
N LEU A 51 3.03 -8.19 -2.67
CA LEU A 51 4.35 -8.72 -2.35
C LEU A 51 4.27 -9.51 -1.04
N ALA A 52 4.68 -10.77 -1.06
CA ALA A 52 4.70 -11.66 0.08
C ALA A 52 6.02 -12.40 0.19
N GLY A 53 6.32 -12.99 1.34
CA GLY A 53 7.52 -13.79 1.55
C GLY A 53 8.82 -13.07 1.18
N GLU A 54 9.56 -13.62 0.22
CA GLU A 54 10.85 -13.07 -0.24
C GLU A 54 10.69 -11.70 -0.90
N ASP A 55 9.69 -11.54 -1.78
CA ASP A 55 9.46 -10.28 -2.50
C ASP A 55 9.06 -9.14 -1.55
N HIS A 56 8.29 -9.44 -0.50
CA HIS A 56 8.01 -8.48 0.55
C HIS A 56 9.29 -8.01 1.26
N ARG A 57 10.14 -8.94 1.67
CA ARG A 57 11.43 -8.62 2.32
C ARG A 57 12.35 -7.83 1.40
N ARG A 58 12.41 -8.20 0.12
CA ARG A 58 13.21 -7.52 -0.91
C ARG A 58 12.75 -6.09 -1.13
N PHE A 59 11.45 -5.84 -1.18
CA PHE A 59 10.89 -4.50 -1.26
C PHE A 59 11.38 -3.61 -0.11
N TRP A 60 11.30 -4.09 1.13
CA TRP A 60 11.73 -3.30 2.28
C TRP A 60 13.24 -3.12 2.36
N ALA A 61 14.02 -4.06 1.83
CA ALA A 61 15.47 -3.90 1.67
C ALA A 61 15.82 -2.80 0.65
N ILE A 62 15.10 -2.71 -0.45
CA ILE A 62 15.24 -1.62 -1.44
C ILE A 62 14.93 -0.27 -0.80
N VAL A 63 13.82 -0.17 -0.07
CA VAL A 63 13.44 1.06 0.65
C VAL A 63 14.52 1.46 1.66
N GLU A 64 15.03 0.50 2.43
CA GLU A 64 16.09 0.72 3.43
C GLU A 64 17.35 1.26 2.77
N ASP A 65 17.84 0.64 1.71
CA ASP A 65 19.05 1.02 1.01
C ASP A 65 18.95 2.44 0.41
N ILE A 66 17.84 2.76 -0.26
CA ILE A 66 17.61 4.08 -0.84
C ILE A 66 17.58 5.17 0.23
N LEU A 67 16.84 4.93 1.33
CA LEU A 67 16.73 5.90 2.41
C LEU A 67 18.05 6.06 3.16
N ARG A 68 18.80 4.98 3.38
CA ARG A 68 20.12 5.03 4.02
C ARG A 68 21.08 5.93 3.23
N ARG A 69 21.13 5.74 1.92
CA ARG A 69 21.95 6.59 1.03
C ARG A 69 21.48 8.05 1.05
N LYS A 70 20.15 8.28 1.07
CA LYS A 70 19.57 9.64 1.07
C LYS A 70 19.84 10.38 2.38
N VAL A 71 19.79 9.71 3.51
CA VAL A 71 20.06 10.31 4.83
C VAL A 71 21.56 10.55 5.02
N GLY A 72 22.43 9.65 4.55
CA GLY A 72 23.89 9.79 4.56
C GLY A 72 24.53 9.83 5.95
N ASP A 73 23.76 9.57 7.02
CA ASP A 73 24.20 9.60 8.42
C ASP A 73 23.56 8.40 9.15
N GLU A 74 24.40 7.46 9.55
CA GLU A 74 23.95 6.22 10.20
C GLU A 74 23.24 6.46 11.54
N GLN A 75 23.68 7.45 12.30
CA GLN A 75 23.09 7.74 13.60
C GLN A 75 21.67 8.30 13.45
N ARG A 76 21.46 9.16 12.46
CA ARG A 76 20.13 9.70 12.10
C ARG A 76 19.24 8.62 11.50
N PHE A 77 19.81 7.71 10.71
CA PHE A 77 19.07 6.65 10.02
C PHE A 77 18.55 5.56 10.97
N ARG A 78 19.18 5.35 12.13
CA ARG A 78 18.90 4.24 13.05
C ARG A 78 17.39 4.06 13.41
N LYS A 79 16.67 5.15 13.65
CA LYS A 79 15.22 5.08 13.94
C LYS A 79 14.42 4.61 12.73
N THR A 80 14.79 5.09 11.55
CA THR A 80 14.17 4.69 10.28
C THR A 80 14.43 3.22 9.99
N GLU A 81 15.67 2.76 10.17
CA GLU A 81 16.07 1.36 10.02
C GLU A 81 15.20 0.42 10.88
N ILE A 82 15.05 0.74 12.17
CA ILE A 82 14.19 -0.06 13.07
C ILE A 82 12.75 -0.13 12.55
N LYS A 83 12.20 1.00 12.09
CA LYS A 83 10.85 1.06 11.52
C LYS A 83 10.73 0.17 10.28
N LEU A 84 11.67 0.28 9.33
CA LEU A 84 11.66 -0.50 8.09
C LEU A 84 11.82 -2.00 8.34
N ARG A 85 12.70 -2.38 9.26
CA ARG A 85 12.85 -3.78 9.68
C ARG A 85 11.61 -4.35 10.34
N ASN A 86 10.83 -3.53 11.06
CA ASN A 86 9.54 -3.97 11.59
C ASN A 86 8.52 -4.16 10.49
N PHE A 87 8.51 -3.35 9.43
CA PHE A 87 7.67 -3.59 8.26
C PHE A 87 8.06 -4.88 7.54
N ALA A 88 9.35 -5.14 7.38
CA ALA A 88 9.86 -6.35 6.73
C ALA A 88 9.51 -7.66 7.47
N LYS A 89 9.06 -7.60 8.73
CA LYS A 89 8.57 -8.77 9.50
C LYS A 89 7.12 -9.12 9.21
N ALA A 90 6.36 -8.25 8.57
CA ALA A 90 4.96 -8.46 8.28
C ALA A 90 4.75 -9.55 7.21
N ALA A 91 3.51 -9.98 7.01
CA ALA A 91 3.17 -11.02 6.06
C ALA A 91 3.28 -10.56 4.60
N GLY A 92 3.02 -9.27 4.35
CA GLY A 92 3.07 -8.75 2.99
C GLY A 92 2.93 -7.23 2.90
N THR A 93 3.09 -6.76 1.68
CA THR A 93 2.85 -5.36 1.28
C THR A 93 2.03 -5.33 0.01
N ILE A 94 0.98 -4.52 0.00
CA ILE A 94 0.21 -4.21 -1.21
C ILE A 94 0.71 -2.86 -1.73
N LEU A 95 1.18 -2.86 -2.96
CA LEU A 95 1.54 -1.66 -3.69
C LEU A 95 0.31 -1.18 -4.47
N PHE A 96 -0.12 0.06 -4.23
CA PHE A 96 -1.20 0.69 -4.97
C PHE A 96 -0.63 1.55 -6.08
N TYR A 97 -1.08 1.28 -7.30
CA TYR A 97 -0.72 2.02 -8.49
C TYR A 97 -1.92 2.73 -9.08
N GLU A 98 -1.67 3.85 -9.74
CA GLU A 98 -2.62 4.56 -10.58
C GLU A 98 -2.17 4.45 -12.04
N ILE A 99 -3.11 4.19 -12.95
CA ILE A 99 -2.87 4.24 -14.39
C ILE A 99 -3.26 5.64 -14.87
N ASP A 100 -2.29 6.54 -14.93
CA ASP A 100 -2.52 7.96 -15.28
C ASP A 100 -3.14 8.14 -16.68
N SER A 101 -2.87 7.22 -17.63
CA SER A 101 -3.50 7.24 -18.96
C SER A 101 -5.02 7.07 -18.92
N SER A 102 -5.58 6.46 -17.89
CA SER A 102 -7.04 6.35 -17.72
C SER A 102 -7.68 7.73 -17.51
N ALA A 103 -7.09 8.57 -16.67
CA ALA A 103 -7.55 9.94 -16.44
C ALA A 103 -7.38 10.79 -17.70
N ALA A 104 -6.27 10.63 -18.44
CA ALA A 104 -6.03 11.33 -19.70
C ALA A 104 -7.07 10.97 -20.76
N SER A 105 -7.37 9.67 -20.94
CA SER A 105 -8.39 9.22 -21.91
C SER A 105 -9.79 9.74 -21.57
N LEU A 106 -10.15 9.82 -20.29
CA LEU A 106 -11.41 10.39 -19.86
C LEU A 106 -11.45 11.91 -20.09
N ALA A 107 -10.34 12.62 -19.89
CA ALA A 107 -10.24 14.04 -20.19
C ALA A 107 -10.45 14.35 -21.66
N GLU A 108 -9.95 13.51 -22.57
CA GLU A 108 -10.19 13.63 -24.01
C GLU A 108 -11.66 13.38 -24.38
N GLN A 109 -12.30 12.38 -23.74
CA GLN A 109 -13.72 12.07 -24.01
C GLN A 109 -14.68 13.10 -23.42
N TYR A 110 -14.31 13.73 -22.30
CA TYR A 110 -15.15 14.69 -21.57
C TYR A 110 -14.38 15.97 -21.25
N PRO A 111 -14.09 16.82 -22.25
CA PRO A 111 -13.23 17.99 -22.08
C PRO A 111 -13.68 18.97 -20.98
N SER A 112 -14.98 19.04 -20.73
CA SER A 112 -15.55 19.91 -19.68
C SER A 112 -15.10 19.53 -18.26
N TYR A 113 -14.57 18.33 -18.07
CA TYR A 113 -14.10 17.80 -16.78
C TYR A 113 -12.59 17.48 -16.80
N ALA A 114 -11.87 17.89 -17.85
CA ALA A 114 -10.47 17.49 -18.07
C ALA A 114 -9.59 17.73 -16.84
N ASP A 115 -9.70 18.90 -16.21
CA ASP A 115 -8.92 19.28 -15.03
C ASP A 115 -9.31 18.50 -13.75
N ALA A 116 -10.50 17.90 -13.73
CA ALA A 116 -10.99 17.19 -12.57
C ALA A 116 -10.58 15.70 -12.54
N PHE A 117 -10.37 15.07 -13.71
CA PHE A 117 -10.07 13.64 -13.77
C PHE A 117 -8.81 13.22 -12.99
N PRO A 118 -7.69 13.95 -13.02
CA PRO A 118 -6.53 13.59 -12.20
C PRO A 118 -6.84 13.60 -10.69
N VAL A 119 -7.64 14.57 -10.23
CA VAL A 119 -8.07 14.67 -8.83
C VAL A 119 -9.01 13.52 -8.47
N TRP A 120 -9.95 13.19 -9.35
CA TRP A 120 -10.88 12.08 -9.13
C TRP A 120 -10.21 10.72 -9.17
N ALA A 121 -9.13 10.55 -9.93
CA ALA A 121 -8.29 9.37 -9.93
C ALA A 121 -7.64 9.17 -8.55
N GLU A 122 -7.06 10.22 -7.96
CA GLU A 122 -6.53 10.16 -6.59
C GLU A 122 -7.63 9.83 -5.55
N HIS A 123 -8.84 10.39 -5.70
CA HIS A 123 -9.97 10.03 -4.84
C HIS A 123 -10.34 8.55 -4.96
N GLY A 124 -10.38 8.01 -6.18
CA GLY A 124 -10.65 6.59 -6.44
C GLY A 124 -9.58 5.69 -5.83
N ASN A 125 -8.30 6.07 -5.98
CA ASN A 125 -7.19 5.35 -5.38
C ASN A 125 -7.26 5.36 -3.84
N ALA A 126 -7.55 6.51 -3.22
CA ALA A 126 -7.71 6.62 -1.78
C ALA A 126 -8.90 5.80 -1.26
N MET A 127 -10.03 5.75 -2.00
CA MET A 127 -11.16 4.88 -1.66
C MET A 127 -10.78 3.40 -1.71
N MET A 128 -10.01 2.97 -2.71
CA MET A 128 -9.51 1.59 -2.80
C MET A 128 -8.59 1.27 -1.63
N GLN A 129 -7.64 2.13 -1.29
CA GLN A 129 -6.75 1.95 -0.15
C GLN A 129 -7.54 1.79 1.16
N PHE A 130 -8.54 2.64 1.39
CA PHE A 130 -9.36 2.58 2.58
C PHE A 130 -10.23 1.31 2.63
N ALA A 131 -10.83 0.93 1.50
CA ALA A 131 -11.62 -0.29 1.40
C ALA A 131 -10.78 -1.53 1.71
N VAL A 132 -9.61 -1.66 1.08
CA VAL A 132 -8.67 -2.75 1.34
C VAL A 132 -8.21 -2.77 2.80
N TRP A 133 -7.87 -1.62 3.35
CA TRP A 133 -7.46 -1.52 4.76
C TRP A 133 -8.57 -1.99 5.71
N THR A 134 -9.81 -1.61 5.43
CA THR A 134 -10.97 -2.04 6.23
C THR A 134 -11.19 -3.54 6.13
N ALA A 135 -11.08 -4.09 4.93
CA ALA A 135 -11.23 -5.54 4.72
C ALA A 135 -10.10 -6.36 5.37
N MET A 136 -8.87 -5.86 5.41
CA MET A 136 -7.81 -6.50 6.20
C MET A 136 -8.19 -6.62 7.68
N TYR A 137 -8.78 -5.55 8.23
CA TYR A 137 -9.27 -5.59 9.61
C TYR A 137 -10.40 -6.60 9.81
N ASP A 138 -11.32 -6.71 8.86
CA ASP A 138 -12.41 -7.69 8.91
C ASP A 138 -11.90 -9.13 8.80
N LEU A 139 -10.76 -9.35 8.16
CA LEU A 139 -10.03 -10.63 8.16
C LEU A 139 -9.28 -10.88 9.49
N GLY A 140 -9.28 -9.93 10.43
CA GLY A 140 -8.52 -10.05 11.68
C GLY A 140 -7.04 -9.68 11.55
N LEU A 141 -6.64 -9.07 10.45
CA LEU A 141 -5.27 -8.64 10.19
C LEU A 141 -5.07 -7.16 10.55
N GLY A 142 -3.87 -6.81 10.95
CA GLY A 142 -3.42 -5.44 11.08
C GLY A 142 -2.82 -4.92 9.77
N ALA A 143 -2.95 -3.60 9.56
CA ALA A 143 -2.30 -2.96 8.43
C ALA A 143 -1.91 -1.50 8.74
N ASN A 144 -0.98 -0.97 7.93
CA ASN A 144 -0.65 0.45 7.94
C ASN A 144 -0.24 0.90 6.53
N ILE A 145 -0.56 2.16 6.19
CA ILE A 145 -0.20 2.77 4.92
C ILE A 145 1.08 3.57 5.06
N GLN A 146 1.97 3.40 4.08
CA GLN A 146 3.23 4.11 3.93
C GLN A 146 3.32 4.77 2.55
N HIS A 147 4.15 5.81 2.43
CA HIS A 147 4.37 6.56 1.20
C HIS A 147 5.87 6.82 1.03
N TYR A 148 6.56 5.86 0.43
CA TYR A 148 7.99 5.97 0.08
C TYR A 148 8.21 6.37 -1.38
N ASN A 149 7.13 6.49 -2.14
CA ASN A 149 7.11 7.08 -3.47
C ASN A 149 7.34 8.62 -3.37
N PRO A 150 7.91 9.28 -4.39
CA PRO A 150 8.42 8.68 -5.62
C PRO A 150 9.85 8.14 -5.52
N ILE A 151 10.51 8.21 -4.36
CA ILE A 151 11.95 7.94 -4.23
C ILE A 151 12.34 6.47 -4.48
N VAL A 152 11.39 5.55 -4.41
CA VAL A 152 11.60 4.11 -4.63
C VAL A 152 11.08 3.63 -5.98
N ASP A 153 10.36 4.47 -6.74
CA ASP A 153 9.55 4.05 -7.88
C ASP A 153 10.36 3.33 -8.96
N ASP A 154 11.51 3.88 -9.36
CA ASP A 154 12.34 3.30 -10.42
C ASP A 154 12.93 1.94 -9.99
N ALA A 155 13.46 1.86 -8.77
CA ALA A 155 14.04 0.62 -8.27
C ALA A 155 12.99 -0.48 -8.09
N VAL A 156 11.79 -0.12 -7.62
CA VAL A 156 10.65 -1.04 -7.46
C VAL A 156 10.13 -1.50 -8.82
N ARG A 157 10.06 -0.58 -9.80
CA ARG A 157 9.67 -0.93 -11.17
C ARG A 157 10.62 -1.93 -11.80
N GLU A 158 11.93 -1.70 -11.69
CA GLU A 158 12.97 -2.59 -12.22
C GLU A 158 12.92 -3.96 -11.56
N GLU A 159 12.90 -4.00 -10.22
CA GLU A 159 12.96 -5.24 -9.45
C GLU A 159 11.73 -6.14 -9.67
N PHE A 160 10.53 -5.56 -9.71
CA PHE A 160 9.28 -6.32 -9.79
C PHE A 160 8.62 -6.31 -11.17
N GLY A 161 9.30 -5.79 -12.18
CA GLY A 161 8.78 -5.78 -13.56
C GLY A 161 7.49 -4.98 -13.73
N ILE A 162 7.34 -3.88 -13.00
CA ILE A 162 6.13 -3.05 -13.06
C ILE A 162 6.04 -2.36 -14.42
N LEU A 163 4.85 -2.43 -15.02
CA LEU A 163 4.60 -1.85 -16.34
C LEU A 163 4.82 -0.34 -16.36
N GLU A 164 5.32 0.14 -17.49
CA GLU A 164 5.39 1.58 -17.74
C GLU A 164 3.99 2.21 -17.71
N GLY A 165 3.89 3.44 -17.20
CA GLY A 165 2.61 4.12 -17.01
C GLY A 165 1.86 3.78 -15.73
N TYR A 166 2.38 2.87 -14.91
CA TYR A 166 1.89 2.62 -13.56
C TYR A 166 2.65 3.52 -12.57
N ARG A 167 1.94 4.44 -11.92
CA ARG A 167 2.49 5.35 -10.91
C ARG A 167 2.21 4.80 -9.53
N LEU A 168 3.25 4.58 -8.74
CA LEU A 168 3.13 4.12 -7.35
C LEU A 168 2.52 5.23 -6.48
N VAL A 169 1.44 4.91 -5.76
CA VAL A 169 0.70 5.87 -4.92
C VAL A 169 0.93 5.59 -3.44
N ALA A 170 0.83 4.34 -3.02
CA ALA A 170 0.95 3.97 -1.62
C ALA A 170 1.40 2.52 -1.44
N GLN A 171 1.85 2.21 -0.23
CA GLN A 171 2.24 0.87 0.22
C GLN A 171 1.47 0.52 1.48
N LEU A 172 0.65 -0.53 1.45
CA LEU A 172 -0.07 -1.05 2.62
C LEU A 172 0.67 -2.29 3.14
N VAL A 173 1.34 -2.14 4.28
CA VAL A 173 1.93 -3.28 5.01
C VAL A 173 0.84 -3.98 5.80
N PHE A 174 0.77 -5.30 5.73
CA PHE A 174 -0.22 -6.08 6.45
C PHE A 174 0.36 -7.36 7.07
N GLY A 175 -0.28 -7.82 8.14
CA GLY A 175 0.12 -9.04 8.84
C GLY A 175 -0.72 -9.29 10.08
N ARG A 176 -0.36 -10.32 10.87
CA ARG A 176 -0.96 -10.52 12.18
C ARG A 176 -0.52 -9.39 13.14
N ILE A 177 -1.42 -8.94 13.98
CA ILE A 177 -1.10 -7.94 15.03
C ILE A 177 -0.29 -8.64 16.12
N ALA A 178 1.00 -8.32 16.21
CA ALA A 178 1.96 -8.90 17.15
C ALA A 178 2.04 -8.14 18.50
N GLY A 179 1.40 -6.98 18.61
CA GLY A 179 1.38 -6.17 19.82
C GLY A 179 0.45 -4.97 19.70
N GLU A 180 0.06 -4.43 20.84
CA GLU A 180 -0.75 -3.20 20.89
C GLU A 180 0.10 -2.00 20.45
N SER A 181 -0.46 -1.15 19.59
CA SER A 181 0.14 0.15 19.31
C SER A 181 -0.01 1.05 20.52
N GLU A 182 1.08 1.69 20.97
CA GLU A 182 0.98 2.74 21.97
C GLU A 182 -0.05 3.80 21.53
N ARG A 183 -1.05 4.05 22.36
CA ARG A 183 -1.95 5.19 22.16
C ARG A 183 -1.11 6.46 22.21
N LYS A 184 -1.03 7.17 21.10
CA LYS A 184 -0.58 8.56 21.14
C LYS A 184 -1.76 9.39 21.60
N ASP A 185 -1.65 9.96 22.79
CA ASP A 185 -2.56 11.00 23.24
C ASP A 185 -2.51 12.16 22.23
N LYS A 186 -3.68 12.65 21.86
CA LYS A 186 -3.83 13.80 20.98
C LYS A 186 -3.65 15.09 21.73
#